data_43f06561d76ed08cd84300657b3868be
#
_entry.id   43f06561d76ed08cd84300657b3868be
#
_cell.length_a   1.000
_cell.length_b   1.000
_cell.length_c   1.000
_cell.angle_alpha   90.00
_cell.angle_beta   90.00
_cell.angle_gamma   90.00
#
_symmetry.space_group_name_H-M   'P 1'
#
loop_
_entity.id
_entity.type
_entity.pdbx_description
1 polymer ?
#
loop_
_entity_poly.entity_id
_entity_poly.type
_entity_poly.pdbx_seq_one_letter_code
_entity_poly.pdbx_strand_id
1 'polypeptide(L)'
;DKVKTYQEKYRKENAKQISEKNKQYRSSHKEALLIKQKEKYKENINIRLRQIISSAIRKALFKNKSSKSGNSFLKNIPYTIEELKKHIESKFDLWMNWGNYGTYNNTWDDKNQLTWKWNIDHIIPHSKLPYSSMEDENFKKCWSLDNLRPYAAKQNVLDGNRKNLFIGDM
;
A
#
# COMPACT_ATOMS: atom_id res chain seq x y z
N ASP A 1 13.43 -21.50 -27.76
CA ASP A 1 14.44 -21.04 -26.80
C ASP A 1 15.55 -20.16 -27.39
N LYS A 2 15.96 -20.34 -28.66
CA LYS A 2 16.99 -19.52 -29.30
C LYS A 2 16.68 -18.03 -29.34
N VAL A 3 15.41 -17.64 -29.55
CA VAL A 3 14.95 -16.23 -29.56
C VAL A 3 15.09 -15.60 -28.16
N LYS A 4 14.78 -16.34 -27.13
CA LYS A 4 14.85 -15.86 -25.73
C LYS A 4 16.31 -15.61 -25.32
N THR A 5 17.21 -16.53 -25.66
CA THR A 5 18.65 -16.42 -25.44
C THR A 5 19.25 -15.23 -26.18
N TYR A 6 18.85 -15.01 -27.45
CA TYR A 6 19.29 -13.86 -28.24
C TYR A 6 18.82 -12.53 -27.61
N GLN A 7 17.53 -12.44 -27.18
CA GLN A 7 16.99 -11.24 -26.51
C GLN A 7 17.73 -10.93 -25.21
N GLU A 8 18.05 -11.94 -24.41
CA GLU A 8 18.81 -11.76 -23.16
C GLU A 8 20.24 -11.26 -23.44
N LYS A 9 20.92 -11.82 -24.42
CA LYS A 9 22.25 -11.37 -24.84
C LYS A 9 22.19 -9.92 -25.32
N TYR A 10 21.29 -9.60 -26.24
CA TYR A 10 21.09 -8.24 -26.76
C TYR A 10 20.85 -7.22 -25.65
N ARG A 11 19.97 -7.55 -24.66
CA ARG A 11 19.69 -6.68 -23.51
C ARG A 11 20.93 -6.45 -22.65
N LYS A 12 21.75 -7.45 -22.42
CA LYS A 12 23.00 -7.31 -21.66
C LYS A 12 24.01 -6.42 -22.38
N GLU A 13 24.20 -6.66 -23.64
CA GLU A 13 25.19 -5.91 -24.48
C GLU A 13 24.77 -4.44 -24.66
N ASN A 14 23.46 -4.17 -24.75
CA ASN A 14 22.91 -2.83 -24.99
C ASN A 14 22.33 -2.16 -23.76
N ALA A 15 22.54 -2.68 -22.54
CA ALA A 15 21.90 -2.24 -21.31
C ALA A 15 22.03 -0.73 -21.06
N LYS A 16 23.22 -0.16 -21.27
CA LYS A 16 23.50 1.27 -21.09
C LYS A 16 22.70 2.14 -22.09
N GLN A 17 22.70 1.75 -23.35
CA GLN A 17 21.98 2.47 -24.41
C GLN A 17 20.47 2.40 -24.22
N ILE A 18 19.94 1.23 -23.85
CA ILE A 18 18.51 1.04 -23.51
C ILE A 18 18.13 1.89 -22.30
N SER A 19 18.97 1.93 -21.27
CA SER A 19 18.73 2.75 -20.07
C SER A 19 18.66 4.23 -20.41
N GLU A 20 19.60 4.74 -21.23
CA GLU A 20 19.61 6.15 -21.63
C GLU A 20 18.41 6.52 -22.50
N LYS A 21 18.06 5.71 -23.49
CA LYS A 21 16.83 5.90 -24.29
C LYS A 21 15.58 5.92 -23.42
N ASN A 22 15.47 5.01 -22.45
CA ASN A 22 14.35 4.95 -21.52
C ASN A 22 14.30 6.18 -20.63
N LYS A 23 15.44 6.71 -20.18
CA LYS A 23 15.52 7.94 -19.38
C LYS A 23 15.05 9.16 -20.19
N GLN A 24 15.51 9.29 -21.43
CA GLN A 24 15.10 10.36 -22.34
C GLN A 24 13.60 10.27 -22.63
N TYR A 25 13.07 9.08 -22.95
CA TYR A 25 11.64 8.85 -23.18
C TYR A 25 10.81 9.25 -21.95
N ARG A 26 11.23 8.82 -20.74
CA ARG A 26 10.52 9.17 -19.49
C ARG A 26 10.56 10.67 -19.22
N SER A 27 11.66 11.34 -19.53
CA SER A 27 11.80 12.80 -19.36
C SER A 27 10.86 13.54 -20.31
N SER A 28 10.87 13.20 -21.61
CA SER A 28 10.05 13.87 -22.62
C SER A 28 8.54 13.58 -22.49
N HIS A 29 8.16 12.43 -21.91
CA HIS A 29 6.76 12.00 -21.75
C HIS A 29 6.27 12.06 -20.29
N LYS A 30 6.97 12.75 -19.42
CA LYS A 30 6.72 12.75 -17.97
C LYS A 30 5.27 13.07 -17.61
N GLU A 31 4.69 14.12 -18.19
CA GLU A 31 3.31 14.55 -17.89
C GLU A 31 2.28 13.52 -18.36
N ALA A 32 2.40 13.05 -19.60
CA ALA A 32 1.52 12.03 -20.16
C ALA A 32 1.57 10.72 -19.36
N LEU A 33 2.76 10.30 -18.95
CA LEU A 33 2.93 9.12 -18.09
C LEU A 33 2.31 9.30 -16.70
N LEU A 34 2.42 10.50 -16.11
CA LEU A 34 1.79 10.82 -14.83
C LEU A 34 0.25 10.82 -14.92
N ILE A 35 -0.32 11.41 -15.98
CA ILE A 35 -1.77 11.39 -16.22
C ILE A 35 -2.24 9.95 -16.33
N LYS A 36 -1.64 9.15 -17.21
CA LYS A 36 -1.97 7.73 -17.39
C LYS A 36 -1.85 6.91 -16.11
N GLN A 37 -0.85 7.21 -15.27
CA GLN A 37 -0.69 6.56 -13.96
C GLN A 37 -1.82 6.95 -12.99
N LYS A 38 -2.22 8.24 -12.95
CA LYS A 38 -3.32 8.72 -12.12
C LYS A 38 -4.66 8.09 -12.53
N GLU A 39 -4.92 7.99 -13.83
CA GLU A 39 -6.11 7.33 -14.37
C GLU A 39 -6.17 5.87 -13.96
N LYS A 40 -5.10 5.10 -14.21
CA LYS A 40 -5.01 3.70 -13.76
C LYS A 40 -5.21 3.54 -12.25
N TYR A 41 -4.65 4.45 -11.47
CA TYR A 41 -4.81 4.44 -10.00
C TYR A 41 -6.27 4.72 -9.60
N LYS A 42 -6.95 5.62 -10.31
CA LYS A 42 -8.35 5.97 -10.05
C LYS A 42 -9.31 4.83 -10.45
N GLU A 43 -9.08 4.22 -11.59
CA GLU A 43 -9.96 3.22 -12.20
C GLU A 43 -9.77 1.81 -11.62
N ASN A 44 -8.55 1.44 -11.26
CA ASN A 44 -8.22 0.08 -10.85
C ASN A 44 -7.92 -0.03 -9.36
N ILE A 45 -8.89 -0.55 -8.62
CA ILE A 45 -8.80 -0.74 -7.16
C ILE A 45 -7.61 -1.63 -6.77
N ASN A 46 -7.31 -2.67 -7.53
CA ASN A 46 -6.18 -3.57 -7.22
C ASN A 46 -4.83 -2.86 -7.33
N ILE A 47 -4.66 -1.98 -8.33
CA ILE A 47 -3.47 -1.15 -8.45
C ILE A 47 -3.37 -0.20 -7.26
N ARG A 48 -4.49 0.43 -6.88
CA ARG A 48 -4.57 1.34 -5.74
C ARG A 48 -4.22 0.64 -4.43
N LEU A 49 -4.83 -0.51 -4.14
CA LEU A 49 -4.53 -1.32 -2.97
C LEU A 49 -3.06 -1.73 -2.90
N ARG A 50 -2.53 -2.25 -4.00
CA ARG A 50 -1.11 -2.64 -4.06
C ARG A 50 -0.18 -1.47 -3.71
N GLN A 51 -0.47 -0.26 -4.17
CA GLN A 51 0.33 0.92 -3.86
C GLN A 51 0.18 1.36 -2.40
N ILE A 52 -1.04 1.31 -1.85
CA ILE A 52 -1.33 1.64 -0.44
C ILE A 52 -0.52 0.71 0.47
N ILE A 53 -0.67 -0.60 0.32
CA ILE A 53 0.02 -1.61 1.13
C ILE A 53 1.54 -1.49 0.95
N SER A 54 2.02 -1.40 -0.29
CA SER A 54 3.45 -1.23 -0.59
C SER A 54 4.06 0.00 0.08
N SER A 55 3.32 1.10 0.14
CA SER A 55 3.76 2.35 0.77
C SER A 55 3.75 2.25 2.29
N ALA A 56 2.74 1.60 2.88
CA ALA A 56 2.64 1.39 4.31
C ALA A 56 3.79 0.48 4.81
N ILE A 57 4.05 -0.63 4.13
CA ILE A 57 5.18 -1.53 4.44
C ILE A 57 6.52 -0.78 4.34
N ARG A 58 6.72 0.01 3.27
CA ARG A 58 7.96 0.80 3.12
C ARG A 58 8.16 1.77 4.27
N LYS A 59 7.10 2.47 4.70
CA LYS A 59 7.16 3.41 5.84
C LYS A 59 7.50 2.69 7.15
N ALA A 60 6.89 1.53 7.39
CA ALA A 60 7.15 0.74 8.59
C ALA A 60 8.59 0.21 8.65
N LEU A 61 9.10 -0.35 7.55
CA LEU A 61 10.49 -0.79 7.46
C LEU A 61 11.47 0.37 7.64
N PHE A 62 11.20 1.52 7.00
CA PHE A 62 12.05 2.71 7.14
C PHE A 62 12.13 3.20 8.59
N LYS A 63 11.01 3.20 9.33
CA LYS A 63 10.97 3.53 10.76
C LYS A 63 11.88 2.60 11.58
N ASN A 64 11.99 1.35 11.18
CA ASN A 64 12.86 0.35 11.80
C ASN A 64 14.26 0.28 11.15
N LYS A 65 14.71 1.35 10.47
CA LYS A 65 16.02 1.47 9.81
C LYS A 65 16.28 0.37 8.77
N SER A 66 15.22 -0.12 8.11
CA SER A 66 15.26 -1.18 7.10
C SER A 66 14.56 -0.77 5.81
N SER A 67 14.62 -1.61 4.80
CA SER A 67 13.99 -1.38 3.49
C SER A 67 13.48 -2.67 2.87
N LYS A 68 12.68 -2.55 1.81
CA LYS A 68 12.24 -3.70 1.00
C LYS A 68 13.33 -4.25 0.07
N SER A 69 14.50 -3.60 -0.02
CA SER A 69 15.61 -3.98 -0.89
C SER A 69 15.18 -4.30 -2.34
N GLY A 70 14.24 -3.54 -2.88
CA GLY A 70 13.68 -3.75 -4.22
C GLY A 70 12.69 -4.91 -4.36
N ASN A 71 12.45 -5.68 -3.30
CA ASN A 71 11.57 -6.84 -3.34
C ASN A 71 10.08 -6.47 -3.32
N SER A 72 9.27 -7.30 -3.97
CA SER A 72 7.83 -7.21 -3.91
C SER A 72 7.30 -7.86 -2.63
N PHE A 73 6.47 -7.15 -1.87
CA PHE A 73 5.83 -7.70 -0.68
C PHE A 73 4.87 -8.87 -0.97
N LEU A 74 4.38 -8.98 -2.21
CA LEU A 74 3.45 -10.04 -2.63
C LEU A 74 4.01 -11.46 -2.49
N LYS A 75 5.32 -11.61 -2.39
CA LYS A 75 5.97 -12.91 -2.13
C LYS A 75 5.93 -13.32 -0.66
N ASN A 76 5.68 -12.35 0.24
CA ASN A 76 5.78 -12.54 1.68
C ASN A 76 4.42 -12.51 2.39
N ILE A 77 3.32 -12.33 1.65
CA ILE A 77 1.95 -12.44 2.15
C ILE A 77 1.27 -13.67 1.54
N PRO A 78 0.40 -14.38 2.29
CA PRO A 78 -0.24 -15.63 1.85
C PRO A 78 -1.53 -15.41 1.03
N TYR A 79 -1.73 -14.23 0.45
CA TYR A 79 -2.93 -13.88 -0.30
C TYR A 79 -2.61 -12.95 -1.47
N THR A 80 -3.49 -12.91 -2.44
CA THR A 80 -3.45 -11.99 -3.59
C THR A 80 -4.10 -10.65 -3.26
N ILE A 81 -3.86 -9.63 -4.07
CA ILE A 81 -4.55 -8.33 -3.93
C ILE A 81 -6.06 -8.46 -4.13
N GLU A 82 -6.50 -9.39 -4.97
CA GLU A 82 -7.92 -9.65 -5.20
C GLU A 82 -8.60 -10.26 -3.96
N GLU A 83 -7.94 -11.20 -3.28
CA GLU A 83 -8.41 -11.76 -2.01
C GLU A 83 -8.46 -10.70 -0.92
N LEU A 84 -7.45 -9.84 -0.82
CA LEU A 84 -7.47 -8.69 0.09
C LEU A 84 -8.65 -7.76 -0.20
N LYS A 85 -8.88 -7.43 -1.48
CA LYS A 85 -10.00 -6.59 -1.88
C LYS A 85 -11.33 -7.18 -1.42
N LYS A 86 -11.58 -8.46 -1.73
CA LYS A 86 -12.80 -9.18 -1.30
C LYS A 86 -12.94 -9.22 0.23
N HIS A 87 -11.85 -9.47 0.94
CA HIS A 87 -11.84 -9.49 2.40
C HIS A 87 -12.22 -8.13 3.00
N ILE A 88 -11.68 -7.04 2.47
CA ILE A 88 -12.03 -5.68 2.92
C ILE A 88 -13.49 -5.35 2.57
N GLU A 89 -13.93 -5.66 1.34
CA GLU A 89 -15.32 -5.42 0.90
C GLU A 89 -16.34 -6.19 1.73
N SER A 90 -16.03 -7.43 2.15
CA SER A 90 -16.91 -8.24 3.00
C SER A 90 -17.14 -7.67 4.41
N LYS A 91 -16.30 -6.71 4.82
CA LYS A 91 -16.36 -6.04 6.12
C LYS A 91 -16.79 -4.56 6.03
N PHE A 92 -17.28 -4.12 4.87
CA PHE A 92 -17.76 -2.76 4.71
C PHE A 92 -19.04 -2.51 5.50
N ASP A 93 -19.08 -1.41 6.22
CA ASP A 93 -20.34 -0.82 6.66
C ASP A 93 -21.12 -0.26 5.45
N LEU A 94 -22.42 -0.06 5.58
CA LEU A 94 -23.31 0.39 4.50
C LEU A 94 -22.85 1.67 3.78
N TRP A 95 -22.13 2.54 4.46
CA TRP A 95 -21.63 3.80 3.90
C TRP A 95 -20.25 3.70 3.25
N MET A 96 -19.54 2.58 3.46
CA MET A 96 -18.19 2.38 2.95
C MET A 96 -18.19 1.92 1.50
N ASN A 97 -17.34 2.51 0.69
CA ASN A 97 -17.05 2.09 -0.66
C ASN A 97 -15.67 2.59 -1.08
N TRP A 98 -15.14 2.14 -2.21
CA TRP A 98 -13.81 2.56 -2.67
C TRP A 98 -13.69 4.03 -3.06
N GLY A 99 -14.81 4.71 -3.32
CA GLY A 99 -14.85 6.14 -3.63
C GLY A 99 -14.57 7.02 -2.42
N ASN A 100 -14.94 6.56 -1.21
CA ASN A 100 -14.72 7.30 0.03
C ASN A 100 -13.55 6.78 0.88
N TYR A 101 -12.67 5.92 0.30
CA TYR A 101 -11.39 5.58 0.92
C TYR A 101 -10.51 6.83 1.10
N GLY A 102 -10.02 7.08 2.32
CA GLY A 102 -9.17 8.25 2.58
C GLY A 102 -8.82 8.42 4.04
N THR A 103 -8.14 9.53 4.34
CA THR A 103 -7.77 9.92 5.69
C THR A 103 -8.80 10.86 6.30
N TYR A 104 -8.89 10.88 7.62
CA TYR A 104 -9.64 11.88 8.36
C TYR A 104 -9.07 13.28 8.13
N ASN A 105 -9.92 14.25 7.87
CA ASN A 105 -9.55 15.64 7.65
C ASN A 105 -10.69 16.58 8.06
N ASN A 106 -10.48 17.88 7.88
CA ASN A 106 -11.43 18.95 8.26
C ASN A 106 -12.75 18.99 7.46
N THR A 107 -12.89 18.18 6.42
CA THR A 107 -14.16 18.05 5.67
C THR A 107 -15.12 17.04 6.30
N TRP A 108 -14.70 16.34 7.35
CA TRP A 108 -15.54 15.37 8.06
C TRP A 108 -16.64 16.09 8.86
N ASP A 109 -17.89 15.74 8.62
CA ASP A 109 -19.04 16.17 9.38
C ASP A 109 -19.75 14.95 9.98
N ASP A 110 -19.88 14.88 11.30
CA ASP A 110 -20.52 13.75 12.01
C ASP A 110 -22.00 13.57 11.65
N LYS A 111 -22.64 14.61 11.16
CA LYS A 111 -24.05 14.60 10.75
C LYS A 111 -24.25 14.28 9.28
N ASN A 112 -23.18 14.22 8.48
CA ASN A 112 -23.25 14.00 7.04
C ASN A 112 -22.33 12.85 6.59
N GLN A 113 -22.92 11.65 6.43
CA GLN A 113 -22.19 10.45 5.99
C GLN A 113 -21.46 10.61 4.64
N LEU A 114 -21.91 11.53 3.77
CA LEU A 114 -21.24 11.77 2.48
C LEU A 114 -19.81 12.31 2.63
N THR A 115 -19.50 12.88 3.79
CA THR A 115 -18.17 13.40 4.12
C THR A 115 -17.25 12.35 4.77
N TRP A 116 -17.81 11.21 5.16
CA TRP A 116 -17.08 10.20 5.90
C TRP A 116 -16.08 9.47 5.02
N LYS A 117 -14.90 9.20 5.60
CA LYS A 117 -13.82 8.44 4.99
C LYS A 117 -13.51 7.21 5.84
N TRP A 118 -13.02 6.18 5.20
CA TRP A 118 -12.50 5.00 5.85
C TRP A 118 -11.10 4.69 5.32
N ASN A 119 -10.31 3.94 6.08
CA ASN A 119 -9.03 3.43 5.63
C ASN A 119 -8.82 2.00 6.15
N ILE A 120 -7.80 1.33 5.62
CA ILE A 120 -7.40 0.01 6.11
C ILE A 120 -6.68 0.23 7.44
N ASP A 121 -7.15 -0.45 8.47
CA ASP A 121 -6.60 -0.46 9.82
C ASP A 121 -6.09 -1.85 10.19
N HIS A 122 -5.16 -1.89 11.14
CA HIS A 122 -4.65 -3.11 11.75
C HIS A 122 -5.30 -3.31 13.12
N ILE A 123 -6.02 -4.42 13.31
CA ILE A 123 -6.66 -4.78 14.61
C ILE A 123 -5.60 -4.83 15.70
N ILE A 124 -4.51 -5.55 15.47
CA ILE A 124 -3.29 -5.48 16.29
C ILE A 124 -2.38 -4.45 15.64
N PRO A 125 -2.13 -3.30 16.29
CA PRO A 125 -1.40 -2.20 15.66
C PRO A 125 0.07 -2.54 15.39
N HIS A 126 0.65 -1.90 14.38
CA HIS A 126 2.07 -2.04 14.01
C HIS A 126 3.05 -1.90 15.18
N SER A 127 2.72 -1.05 16.17
CA SER A 127 3.57 -0.83 17.35
C SER A 127 3.71 -2.09 18.23
N LYS A 128 2.73 -3.00 18.17
CA LYS A 128 2.77 -4.28 18.88
C LYS A 128 3.33 -5.44 18.06
N LEU A 129 3.52 -5.23 16.76
CA LEU A 129 4.07 -6.21 15.82
C LEU A 129 5.25 -5.57 15.05
N PRO A 130 6.32 -5.14 15.74
CA PRO A 130 7.47 -4.54 15.08
C PRO A 130 8.18 -5.59 14.21
N TYR A 131 8.61 -5.18 13.00
CA TYR A 131 9.37 -6.02 12.09
C TYR A 131 10.43 -5.20 11.34
N SER A 132 11.54 -5.82 11.02
CA SER A 132 12.65 -5.24 10.25
C SER A 132 12.81 -5.87 8.87
N SER A 133 12.15 -7.01 8.63
CA SER A 133 12.12 -7.72 7.36
C SER A 133 10.70 -8.13 6.99
N MET A 134 10.44 -8.30 5.70
CA MET A 134 9.18 -8.90 5.22
C MET A 134 9.11 -10.42 5.45
N GLU A 135 10.19 -11.03 5.91
CA GLU A 135 10.27 -12.46 6.26
C GLU A 135 9.93 -12.71 7.74
N ASP A 136 9.93 -11.65 8.58
CA ASP A 136 9.64 -11.74 10.01
C ASP A 136 8.23 -12.26 10.26
N GLU A 137 8.05 -13.08 11.29
CA GLU A 137 6.74 -13.58 11.71
C GLU A 137 5.79 -12.43 12.09
N ASN A 138 6.30 -11.38 12.71
CA ASN A 138 5.51 -10.19 13.01
C ASN A 138 5.03 -9.48 11.74
N PHE A 139 5.83 -9.49 10.65
CA PHE A 139 5.36 -8.98 9.36
C PHE A 139 4.17 -9.79 8.84
N LYS A 140 4.28 -11.13 8.85
CA LYS A 140 3.21 -12.03 8.40
C LYS A 140 1.93 -11.85 9.24
N LYS A 141 2.05 -11.75 10.57
CA LYS A 141 0.93 -11.47 11.47
C LYS A 141 0.33 -10.09 11.23
N CYS A 142 1.16 -9.08 11.10
CA CYS A 142 0.73 -7.70 10.87
C CYS A 142 -0.10 -7.56 9.60
N TRP A 143 0.35 -8.22 8.53
CA TRP A 143 -0.29 -8.18 7.21
C TRP A 143 -1.18 -9.38 6.90
N SER A 144 -1.56 -10.21 7.88
CA SER A 144 -2.58 -11.25 7.68
C SER A 144 -3.95 -10.63 7.43
N LEU A 145 -4.81 -11.29 6.65
CA LEU A 145 -6.19 -10.82 6.40
C LEU A 145 -6.96 -10.63 7.70
N ASP A 146 -6.80 -11.53 8.67
CA ASP A 146 -7.49 -11.46 9.96
C ASP A 146 -7.12 -10.23 10.77
N ASN A 147 -5.95 -9.66 10.53
CA ASN A 147 -5.49 -8.44 11.18
C ASN A 147 -5.88 -7.16 10.42
N LEU A 148 -6.48 -7.27 9.24
CA LEU A 148 -6.84 -6.12 8.40
C LEU A 148 -8.37 -5.93 8.37
N ARG A 149 -8.78 -4.67 8.54
CA ARG A 149 -10.19 -4.28 8.46
C ARG A 149 -10.35 -2.91 7.81
N PRO A 150 -11.51 -2.62 7.19
CA PRO A 150 -11.91 -1.24 6.94
C PRO A 150 -12.29 -0.59 8.27
N TYR A 151 -11.90 0.66 8.49
CA TYR A 151 -12.20 1.36 9.72
C TYR A 151 -12.48 2.84 9.46
N ALA A 152 -13.45 3.43 10.18
CA ALA A 152 -13.78 4.84 10.05
C ALA A 152 -12.52 5.68 10.33
N ALA A 153 -12.15 6.54 9.39
CA ALA A 153 -10.87 7.26 9.45
C ALA A 153 -10.77 8.18 10.67
N LYS A 154 -11.88 8.79 11.11
CA LYS A 154 -11.95 9.57 12.35
C LYS A 154 -11.65 8.70 13.57
N GLN A 155 -12.33 7.55 13.70
CA GLN A 155 -12.15 6.65 14.82
C GLN A 155 -10.74 6.07 14.87
N ASN A 156 -10.16 5.74 13.71
CA ASN A 156 -8.77 5.26 13.63
C ASN A 156 -7.76 6.28 14.21
N VAL A 157 -7.95 7.57 13.93
CA VAL A 157 -7.11 8.64 14.51
C VAL A 157 -7.33 8.75 16.02
N LEU A 158 -8.58 8.72 16.49
CA LEU A 158 -8.90 8.83 17.92
C LEU A 158 -8.32 7.66 18.72
N ASP A 159 -8.45 6.43 18.22
CA ASP A 159 -7.90 5.24 18.87
C ASP A 159 -6.37 5.22 18.84
N GLY A 160 -5.76 5.69 17.75
CA GLY A 160 -4.30 5.85 17.66
C GLY A 160 -3.76 6.84 18.69
N ASN A 161 -4.45 7.95 18.91
CA ASN A 161 -4.07 8.94 19.91
C ASN A 161 -4.24 8.42 21.35
N ARG A 162 -5.34 7.71 21.65
CA ARG A 162 -5.56 7.08 22.96
C ARG A 162 -4.47 6.08 23.29
N LYS A 163 -4.07 5.23 22.34
CA LYS A 163 -2.97 4.26 22.54
C LYS A 163 -1.63 4.92 22.84
N ASN A 164 -1.39 6.13 22.32
CA ASN A 164 -0.16 6.89 22.63
C ASN A 164 -0.18 7.53 24.02
N LEU A 165 -1.34 7.86 24.58
CA LEU A 165 -1.47 8.40 25.94
C LEU A 165 -1.17 7.38 27.03
N PHE A 166 -1.42 6.08 26.77
CA PHE A 166 -1.13 4.99 27.72
C PHE A 166 0.32 4.47 27.69
N ILE A 167 1.17 4.94 26.78
CA ILE A 167 2.59 4.53 26.66
C ILE A 167 3.51 5.53 27.40
N GLY A 168 2.99 6.68 27.83
CA GLY A 168 3.75 7.74 28.51
C GLY A 168 3.84 7.63 30.03
N ASP A 169 3.16 6.68 30.64
CA ASP A 169 3.04 6.57 32.11
C ASP A 169 3.62 5.25 32.69
N MET A 170 4.69 4.70 32.08
CA MET A 170 5.48 3.63 32.70
C MET A 170 6.96 3.94 32.66
#